data_47697438e46f1016b54263580eafba06
#
_entry.id   47697438e46f1016b54263580eafba06
#
_cell.length_a   1.000
_cell.length_b   1.000
_cell.length_c   1.000
_cell.angle_alpha   90.00
_cell.angle_beta   90.00
_cell.angle_gamma   90.00
#
_symmetry.space_group_name_H-M   'P 1'
#
loop_
_entity.id
_entity.type
_entity.pdbx_description
1 polymer ?
#
loop_
_entity_poly.entity_id
_entity_poly.type
_entity_poly.pdbx_seq_one_letter_code
_entity_poly.pdbx_strand_id
1 'polypeptide(L)'
;MNLNESLTSGVFMLNEQVARQVFEILPEQGPILLIMNKDGHVWPSDSEKYAKLNISESFLNELCAKIDDGAEPVVAQIDDCGIVAAQLATERNNCGYVIFALPQYDPESTLINIDFVEILLGQLNLIAKLIEKNNLLYEVQMKHYRICGQSETALN
;
A
#
# COMPACT_ATOMS: atom_id res chain seq x y z
N MET A 1 17.87 3.97 1.04
CA MET A 1 17.27 4.53 -0.18
C MET A 1 17.80 5.93 -0.38
N ASN A 2 18.34 6.19 -1.54
CA ASN A 2 18.90 7.50 -1.85
C ASN A 2 17.75 8.44 -2.23
N LEU A 3 17.54 9.53 -1.47
CA LEU A 3 16.53 10.55 -1.74
C LEU A 3 16.58 11.10 -3.18
N ASN A 4 17.76 11.10 -3.78
CA ASN A 4 17.96 11.55 -5.15
C ASN A 4 17.38 10.59 -6.20
N GLU A 5 17.37 9.30 -5.97
CA GLU A 5 16.77 8.33 -6.89
C GLU A 5 15.25 8.39 -6.89
N SER A 6 14.64 8.62 -5.72
CA SER A 6 13.21 8.82 -5.59
C SER A 6 12.72 10.09 -6.31
N LEU A 7 13.51 11.15 -6.28
CA LEU A 7 13.18 12.43 -6.91
C LEU A 7 13.38 12.42 -8.45
N THR A 8 14.27 11.57 -8.95
CA THR A 8 14.59 11.53 -10.39
C THR A 8 13.78 10.51 -11.18
N SER A 9 13.21 9.50 -10.54
CA SER A 9 12.48 8.43 -11.23
C SER A 9 11.00 8.72 -11.49
N GLY A 10 10.39 9.68 -10.80
CA GLY A 10 8.96 9.96 -10.87
C GLY A 10 8.07 8.76 -10.54
N VAL A 11 8.63 7.72 -9.92
CA VAL A 11 7.95 6.50 -9.55
C VAL A 11 7.47 6.61 -8.11
N PHE A 12 6.18 6.35 -7.91
CA PHE A 12 5.64 6.19 -6.57
C PHE A 12 6.30 4.98 -5.89
N MET A 13 6.93 5.24 -4.76
CA MET A 13 7.53 4.18 -3.95
C MET A 13 6.78 4.00 -2.65
N LEU A 14 6.38 2.76 -2.43
CA LEU A 14 5.76 2.37 -1.18
C LEU A 14 6.82 2.27 -0.08
N ASN A 15 6.67 3.08 0.96
CA ASN A 15 7.58 3.13 2.09
C ASN A 15 6.80 3.21 3.41
N GLU A 16 7.51 3.18 4.53
CA GLU A 16 6.90 3.22 5.86
C GLU A 16 6.05 4.48 6.08
N GLN A 17 6.49 5.64 5.59
CA GLN A 17 5.75 6.89 5.74
C GLN A 17 4.40 6.83 5.02
N VAL A 18 4.37 6.31 3.80
CA VAL A 18 3.13 6.12 3.04
C VAL A 18 2.22 5.12 3.74
N ALA A 19 2.76 4.01 4.21
CA ALA A 19 2.00 3.03 4.96
C ALA A 19 1.35 3.64 6.21
N ARG A 20 2.09 4.42 6.98
CA ARG A 20 1.56 5.12 8.16
C ARG A 20 0.44 6.09 7.81
N GLN A 21 0.57 6.87 6.74
CA GLN A 21 -0.49 7.77 6.27
C GLN A 21 -1.77 7.01 5.92
N VAL A 22 -1.63 5.84 5.30
CA VAL A 22 -2.77 4.97 5.01
C VAL A 22 -3.41 4.44 6.29
N PHE A 23 -2.61 4.05 7.27
CA PHE A 23 -3.11 3.53 8.55
C PHE A 23 -3.89 4.57 9.37
N GLU A 24 -3.57 5.84 9.23
CA GLU A 24 -4.27 6.93 9.93
C GLU A 24 -5.75 7.03 9.59
N ILE A 25 -6.16 6.53 8.43
CA ILE A 25 -7.58 6.54 8.01
C ILE A 25 -8.38 5.35 8.52
N LEU A 26 -7.71 4.34 9.08
CA LEU A 26 -8.38 3.15 9.58
C LEU A 26 -9.06 3.42 10.93
N PRO A 27 -10.23 2.81 11.19
CA PRO A 27 -10.83 2.88 12.51
C PRO A 27 -9.94 2.14 13.54
N GLU A 28 -9.94 2.63 14.77
CA GLU A 28 -9.16 2.03 15.87
C GLU A 28 -9.56 0.58 16.14
N GLN A 29 -10.82 0.26 15.92
CA GLN A 29 -11.34 -1.10 16.01
C GLN A 29 -11.73 -1.59 14.62
N GLY A 30 -11.03 -2.57 14.12
CA GLY A 30 -11.29 -3.06 12.79
C GLY A 30 -10.30 -4.13 12.34
N PRO A 31 -10.26 -4.41 11.05
CA PRO A 31 -9.31 -5.35 10.50
C PRO A 31 -7.87 -4.89 10.70
N ILE A 32 -6.96 -5.84 10.78
CA ILE A 32 -5.53 -5.56 10.73
C ILE A 32 -5.16 -5.37 9.26
N LEU A 33 -4.57 -4.23 8.95
CA LEU A 33 -4.10 -3.95 7.60
C LEU A 33 -2.60 -4.22 7.51
N LEU A 34 -2.21 -4.96 6.50
CA LEU A 34 -0.82 -5.13 6.11
C LEU A 34 -0.62 -4.47 4.77
N ILE A 35 0.41 -3.66 4.66
CA ILE A 35 0.90 -3.14 3.39
C ILE A 35 2.22 -3.80 3.10
N MET A 36 2.35 -4.37 1.90
CA MET A 36 3.57 -5.06 1.49
C MET A 36 4.06 -4.49 0.17
N ASN A 37 5.36 -4.19 0.07
CA ASN A 37 5.96 -3.80 -1.18
C ASN A 37 6.32 -5.03 -2.03
N LYS A 38 6.78 -4.81 -3.25
CA LYS A 38 7.17 -5.89 -4.16
C LYS A 38 8.41 -6.68 -3.70
N ASP A 39 9.21 -6.08 -2.82
CA ASP A 39 10.40 -6.73 -2.26
C ASP A 39 10.06 -7.65 -1.08
N GLY A 40 8.80 -7.71 -0.67
CA GLY A 40 8.33 -8.55 0.42
C GLY A 40 8.40 -7.90 1.80
N HIS A 41 8.72 -6.60 1.88
CA HIS A 41 8.70 -5.89 3.15
C HIS A 41 7.25 -5.58 3.57
N VAL A 42 6.92 -5.89 4.81
CA VAL A 42 5.57 -5.78 5.36
C VAL A 42 5.52 -4.69 6.44
N TRP A 43 4.55 -3.81 6.32
CA TRP A 43 4.21 -2.83 7.35
C TRP A 43 2.81 -3.14 7.89
N PRO A 44 2.68 -3.61 9.14
CA PRO A 44 1.38 -3.85 9.76
C PRO A 44 0.82 -2.58 10.41
N SER A 45 -0.51 -2.44 10.40
CA SER A 45 -1.19 -1.36 11.14
C SER A 45 -1.09 -1.54 12.66
N ASP A 46 -1.00 -2.78 13.12
CA ASP A 46 -0.83 -3.14 14.53
C ASP A 46 0.15 -4.31 14.62
N SER A 47 1.38 -4.01 15.02
CA SER A 47 2.46 -5.01 15.07
C SER A 47 2.22 -6.12 16.08
N GLU A 48 1.58 -5.81 17.22
CA GLU A 48 1.30 -6.82 18.26
C GLU A 48 0.22 -7.81 17.80
N LYS A 49 -0.86 -7.30 17.22
CA LYS A 49 -1.92 -8.14 16.68
C LYS A 49 -1.43 -8.96 15.49
N TYR A 50 -0.61 -8.37 14.63
CA TYR A 50 -0.01 -9.08 13.51
C TYR A 50 0.87 -10.25 13.97
N ALA A 51 1.72 -10.01 14.97
CA ALA A 51 2.59 -11.06 15.51
C ALA A 51 1.79 -12.26 16.07
N LYS A 52 0.61 -12.02 16.65
CA LYS A 52 -0.27 -13.07 17.17
C LYS A 52 -0.93 -13.93 16.09
N LEU A 53 -1.05 -13.42 14.87
CA LEU A 53 -1.66 -14.17 13.76
C LEU A 53 -0.75 -15.26 13.20
N ASN A 54 0.54 -15.21 13.46
CA ASN A 54 1.53 -16.19 12.98
C ASN A 54 1.45 -16.43 11.46
N ILE A 55 1.25 -15.37 10.68
CA ILE A 55 1.20 -15.47 9.22
C ILE A 55 2.60 -15.72 8.69
N SER A 56 2.79 -16.84 7.99
CA SER A 56 4.09 -17.19 7.42
C SER A 56 4.41 -16.35 6.17
N GLU A 57 5.70 -16.13 5.94
CA GLU A 57 6.18 -15.49 4.72
C GLU A 57 5.76 -16.28 3.46
N SER A 58 5.79 -17.60 3.52
CA SER A 58 5.35 -18.48 2.44
C SER A 58 3.88 -18.24 2.07
N PHE A 59 3.01 -18.07 3.06
CA PHE A 59 1.61 -17.77 2.82
C PHE A 59 1.41 -16.41 2.16
N LEU A 60 2.12 -15.39 2.61
CA LEU A 60 2.07 -14.06 2.00
C LEU A 60 2.54 -14.10 0.54
N ASN A 61 3.61 -14.82 0.26
CA ASN A 61 4.11 -14.99 -1.09
C ASN A 61 3.11 -15.71 -2.00
N GLU A 62 2.41 -16.71 -1.47
CA GLU A 62 1.34 -17.40 -2.20
C GLU A 62 0.17 -16.46 -2.54
N LEU A 63 -0.25 -15.62 -1.60
CA LEU A 63 -1.28 -14.61 -1.85
C LEU A 63 -0.85 -13.63 -2.96
N CYS A 64 0.37 -13.14 -2.89
CA CYS A 64 0.90 -12.22 -3.88
C CYS A 64 0.99 -12.86 -5.26
N ALA A 65 1.40 -14.12 -5.35
CA ALA A 65 1.43 -14.86 -6.61
C ALA A 65 0.04 -15.00 -7.23
N LYS A 66 -0.99 -15.27 -6.45
CA LYS A 66 -2.38 -15.34 -6.93
C LYS A 66 -2.86 -13.97 -7.45
N ILE A 67 -2.52 -12.89 -6.77
CA ILE A 67 -2.85 -11.53 -7.21
C ILE A 67 -2.15 -11.21 -8.53
N ASP A 68 -0.87 -11.54 -8.65
CA ASP A 68 -0.08 -11.31 -9.84
C ASP A 68 -0.59 -12.12 -11.05
N ASP A 69 -1.20 -13.27 -10.80
CA ASP A 69 -1.86 -14.10 -11.81
C ASP A 69 -3.27 -13.60 -12.19
N GLY A 70 -3.72 -12.49 -11.62
CA GLY A 70 -4.98 -11.85 -11.96
C GLY A 70 -6.16 -12.16 -11.04
N ALA A 71 -5.97 -12.95 -9.99
CA ALA A 71 -6.99 -13.16 -8.97
C ALA A 71 -7.06 -11.94 -8.05
N GLU A 72 -8.15 -11.20 -8.11
CA GLU A 72 -8.32 -9.99 -7.31
C GLU A 72 -9.80 -9.69 -7.03
N PRO A 73 -10.22 -9.52 -5.77
CA PRO A 73 -9.43 -9.80 -4.56
C PRO A 73 -9.25 -11.31 -4.30
N VAL A 74 -8.18 -11.66 -3.62
CA VAL A 74 -7.97 -13.02 -3.13
C VAL A 74 -8.56 -13.15 -1.73
N VAL A 75 -9.44 -14.11 -1.54
CA VAL A 75 -10.01 -14.44 -0.22
C VAL A 75 -9.43 -15.77 0.24
N ALA A 76 -8.91 -15.79 1.44
CA ALA A 76 -8.28 -16.97 2.03
C ALA A 76 -8.59 -17.05 3.53
N GLN A 77 -8.16 -18.11 4.16
CA GLN A 77 -8.30 -18.30 5.61
C GLN A 77 -7.01 -18.89 6.19
N ILE A 78 -6.63 -18.36 7.35
CA ILE A 78 -5.61 -18.97 8.23
C ILE A 78 -6.24 -19.13 9.60
N ASP A 79 -6.31 -20.37 10.09
CA ASP A 79 -6.95 -20.68 11.36
C ASP A 79 -8.36 -20.03 11.44
N ASP A 80 -8.60 -19.21 12.45
CA ASP A 80 -9.87 -18.49 12.63
C ASP A 80 -9.85 -17.07 12.03
N CYS A 81 -8.90 -16.79 11.15
CA CYS A 81 -8.73 -15.46 10.57
C CYS A 81 -9.08 -15.49 9.08
N GLY A 82 -10.04 -14.64 8.67
CA GLY A 82 -10.31 -14.38 7.28
C GLY A 82 -9.28 -13.42 6.70
N ILE A 83 -8.82 -13.70 5.49
CA ILE A 83 -7.82 -12.88 4.79
C ILE A 83 -8.40 -12.41 3.47
N VAL A 84 -8.27 -11.12 3.20
CA VAL A 84 -8.58 -10.54 1.88
C VAL A 84 -7.36 -9.79 1.40
N ALA A 85 -6.88 -10.13 0.23
CA ALA A 85 -5.69 -9.52 -0.33
C ALA A 85 -5.95 -8.98 -1.74
N ALA A 86 -5.36 -7.84 -2.04
CA ALA A 86 -5.48 -7.18 -3.33
C ALA A 86 -4.22 -6.38 -3.65
N GLN A 87 -4.15 -5.94 -4.89
CA GLN A 87 -3.07 -5.08 -5.36
C GLN A 87 -3.24 -3.66 -4.86
N LEU A 88 -2.15 -3.04 -4.44
CA LEU A 88 -2.08 -1.60 -4.23
C LEU A 88 -1.48 -0.97 -5.49
N ALA A 89 -2.30 -0.25 -6.24
CA ALA A 89 -1.89 0.31 -7.52
C ALA A 89 -2.18 1.80 -7.61
N THR A 90 -1.29 2.50 -8.30
CA THR A 90 -1.53 3.86 -8.77
C THR A 90 -1.90 3.82 -10.25
N GLU A 91 -2.11 4.98 -10.87
CA GLU A 91 -2.39 5.05 -12.32
C GLU A 91 -1.21 4.55 -13.16
N ARG A 92 0.00 4.62 -12.63
CA ARG A 92 1.24 4.29 -13.37
C ARG A 92 1.81 2.94 -13.03
N ASN A 93 1.65 2.49 -11.79
CA ASN A 93 2.38 1.33 -11.29
C ASN A 93 1.57 0.48 -10.32
N ASN A 94 1.86 -0.81 -10.34
CA ASN A 94 1.60 -1.68 -9.23
C ASN A 94 2.68 -1.45 -8.17
N CYS A 95 2.28 -0.89 -7.02
CA CYS A 95 3.20 -0.50 -5.96
C CYS A 95 3.46 -1.62 -4.95
N GLY A 96 2.59 -2.60 -4.91
CA GLY A 96 2.64 -3.68 -3.93
C GLY A 96 1.25 -4.24 -3.63
N TYR A 97 1.05 -4.64 -2.40
CA TYR A 97 -0.13 -5.40 -1.99
C TYR A 97 -0.72 -4.84 -0.70
N VAL A 98 -2.04 -4.98 -0.58
CA VAL A 98 -2.80 -4.69 0.63
C VAL A 98 -3.45 -5.98 1.09
N ILE A 99 -3.29 -6.31 2.36
CA ILE A 99 -3.82 -7.52 2.96
C ILE A 99 -4.62 -7.14 4.20
N PHE A 100 -5.90 -7.50 4.21
CA PHE A 100 -6.76 -7.34 5.37
C PHE A 100 -6.84 -8.65 6.12
N ALA A 101 -6.51 -8.63 7.39
CA ALA A 101 -6.72 -9.75 8.29
C ALA A 101 -7.92 -9.45 9.19
N LEU A 102 -8.91 -10.34 9.14
CA LEU A 102 -10.16 -10.24 9.87
C LEU A 102 -10.19 -11.34 10.94
N PRO A 103 -9.66 -11.11 12.15
CA PRO A 103 -9.69 -12.08 13.22
C PRO A 103 -11.14 -12.48 13.56
N GLN A 104 -11.35 -13.77 13.83
CA GLN A 104 -12.65 -14.33 14.18
C GLN A 104 -13.69 -14.34 13.05
N TYR A 105 -13.29 -14.10 11.82
CA TYR A 105 -14.17 -14.24 10.66
C TYR A 105 -13.87 -15.55 9.93
N ASP A 106 -14.88 -16.36 9.74
CA ASP A 106 -14.81 -17.51 8.85
C ASP A 106 -14.91 -17.05 7.37
N PRO A 107 -14.73 -17.95 6.37
CA PRO A 107 -14.84 -17.57 4.97
C PRO A 107 -16.21 -16.99 4.59
N GLU A 108 -17.29 -17.48 5.18
CA GLU A 108 -18.64 -16.99 4.91
C GLU A 108 -18.84 -15.57 5.42
N SER A 109 -18.43 -15.29 6.66
CA SER A 109 -18.46 -13.93 7.23
C SER A 109 -17.55 -12.98 6.46
N THR A 110 -16.41 -13.44 5.98
CA THR A 110 -15.49 -12.65 5.14
C THR A 110 -16.16 -12.27 3.83
N LEU A 111 -16.87 -13.19 3.18
CA LEU A 111 -17.61 -12.91 1.94
C LEU A 111 -18.77 -11.94 2.16
N ILE A 112 -19.48 -12.02 3.29
CA ILE A 112 -20.55 -11.09 3.63
C ILE A 112 -20.00 -9.66 3.79
N ASN A 113 -18.78 -9.51 4.27
CA ASN A 113 -18.12 -8.22 4.49
C ASN A 113 -17.26 -7.79 3.30
N ILE A 114 -17.27 -8.52 2.19
CA ILE A 114 -16.41 -8.23 1.03
C ILE A 114 -16.70 -6.84 0.44
N ASP A 115 -17.94 -6.42 0.39
CA ASP A 115 -18.31 -5.10 -0.12
C ASP A 115 -17.66 -3.99 0.69
N PHE A 116 -17.64 -4.12 2.01
CA PHE A 116 -16.95 -3.17 2.89
C PHE A 116 -15.45 -3.15 2.65
N VAL A 117 -14.84 -4.32 2.48
CA VAL A 117 -13.41 -4.44 2.17
C VAL A 117 -13.10 -3.83 0.80
N GLU A 118 -13.95 -4.06 -0.20
CA GLU A 118 -13.80 -3.45 -1.53
C GLU A 118 -13.88 -1.92 -1.49
N ILE A 119 -14.78 -1.37 -0.67
CA ILE A 119 -14.86 0.09 -0.45
C ILE A 119 -13.56 0.62 0.16
N LEU A 120 -13.05 -0.06 1.18
CA LEU A 120 -11.77 0.31 1.79
C LEU A 120 -10.60 0.22 0.79
N LEU A 121 -10.55 -0.83 -0.01
CA LEU A 121 -9.54 -0.97 -1.07
C LEU A 121 -9.62 0.16 -2.09
N GLY A 122 -10.82 0.54 -2.49
CA GLY A 122 -11.03 1.68 -3.39
C GLY A 122 -10.51 2.99 -2.79
N GLN A 123 -10.76 3.23 -1.51
CA GLN A 123 -10.25 4.40 -0.80
C GLN A 123 -8.73 4.39 -0.68
N LEU A 124 -8.12 3.24 -0.39
CA LEU A 124 -6.67 3.10 -0.28
C LEU A 124 -5.99 3.36 -1.63
N ASN A 125 -6.53 2.81 -2.71
CA ASN A 125 -6.03 3.06 -4.05
C ASN A 125 -6.15 4.54 -4.45
N LEU A 126 -7.26 5.20 -4.08
CA LEU A 126 -7.42 6.63 -4.30
C LEU A 126 -6.37 7.45 -3.55
N ILE A 127 -6.09 7.11 -2.30
CA ILE A 127 -5.07 7.77 -1.50
C ILE A 127 -3.68 7.57 -2.11
N ALA A 128 -3.36 6.36 -2.54
CA ALA A 128 -2.10 6.08 -3.23
C ALA A 128 -1.94 6.92 -4.51
N LYS A 129 -3.00 7.05 -5.30
CA LYS A 129 -3.02 7.92 -6.49
C LYS A 129 -2.80 9.39 -6.16
N LEU A 130 -3.43 9.88 -5.08
CA LEU A 130 -3.26 11.27 -4.63
C LEU A 130 -1.84 11.54 -4.14
N ILE A 131 -1.24 10.62 -3.42
CA ILE A 131 0.15 10.72 -2.96
C ILE A 131 1.10 10.76 -4.17
N GLU A 132 0.88 9.90 -5.16
CA GLU A 132 1.67 9.91 -6.41
C GLU A 132 1.56 11.25 -7.12
N LYS A 133 0.36 11.79 -7.27
CA LYS A 133 0.15 13.10 -7.91
C LYS A 133 0.82 14.23 -7.14
N ASN A 134 0.75 14.23 -5.82
CA ASN A 134 1.42 15.23 -4.99
C ASN A 134 2.95 15.15 -5.15
N ASN A 135 3.52 13.96 -5.20
CA ASN A 135 4.94 13.78 -5.42
C ASN A 135 5.38 14.28 -6.81
N LEU A 136 4.58 14.03 -7.84
CA LEU A 136 4.85 14.53 -9.19
C LEU A 136 4.79 16.07 -9.26
N LEU A 137 3.81 16.69 -8.62
CA LEU A 137 3.70 18.15 -8.54
C LEU A 137 4.90 18.75 -7.81
N TYR A 138 5.33 18.14 -6.73
CA TYR A 138 6.51 18.54 -6.00
C TYR A 138 7.78 18.49 -6.88
N GLU A 139 7.97 17.42 -7.63
CA GLU A 139 9.07 17.28 -8.59
C GLU A 139 9.05 18.39 -9.64
N VAL A 140 7.90 18.67 -10.22
CA VAL A 140 7.74 19.74 -11.22
C VAL A 140 8.10 21.09 -10.63
N GLN A 141 7.64 21.39 -9.42
CA GLN A 141 7.99 22.63 -8.72
C GLN A 141 9.48 22.73 -8.45
N MET A 142 10.12 21.65 -7.99
CA MET A 142 11.56 21.64 -7.72
C MET A 142 12.38 21.82 -9.00
N LYS A 143 11.99 21.22 -10.11
CA LYS A 143 12.62 21.45 -11.42
C LYS A 143 12.48 22.90 -11.85
N HIS A 144 11.32 23.50 -11.67
CA HIS A 144 11.09 24.90 -11.97
C HIS A 144 12.00 25.84 -11.15
N TYR A 145 12.10 25.60 -9.86
CA TYR A 145 13.01 26.32 -8.97
C TYR A 145 14.48 26.21 -9.40
N ARG A 146 14.92 25.02 -9.80
CA ARG A 146 16.31 24.82 -10.28
C ARG A 146 16.57 25.59 -11.57
N ILE A 147 15.64 25.62 -12.51
CA ILE A 147 15.75 26.39 -13.76
C ILE A 147 15.82 27.89 -13.45
N CYS A 148 14.95 28.41 -12.61
CA CYS A 148 14.95 29.82 -12.21
C CYS A 148 16.23 30.21 -11.46
N GLY A 149 16.72 29.35 -10.53
CA GLY A 149 17.97 29.58 -9.82
C GLY A 149 19.20 29.57 -10.72
N GLN A 150 19.25 28.72 -11.74
CA GLN A 150 20.31 28.70 -12.74
C GLN A 150 20.28 29.93 -13.62
N SER A 151 19.11 30.44 -13.99
CA SER A 151 18.95 31.67 -14.77
C SER A 151 19.44 32.92 -14.00
N GLU A 152 19.15 33.02 -12.72
CA GLU A 152 19.60 34.09 -11.84
C GLU A 152 21.11 34.07 -11.65
N THR A 153 21.71 32.88 -11.48
CA THR A 153 23.17 32.73 -11.38
C THR A 153 23.90 33.03 -12.69
N ALA A 154 23.29 32.79 -13.82
CA ALA A 154 23.87 33.08 -15.15
C ALA A 154 23.88 34.58 -15.48
N LEU A 155 23.03 35.40 -14.86
CA LEU A 155 22.94 36.85 -15.05
C LEU A 155 23.92 37.65 -14.16
N ASN A 156 24.57 36.99 -13.22
CA ASN A 156 25.60 37.56 -12.37
C ASN A 156 27.00 37.06 -12.77
#